data_75e533ef91feac0939af7b8b4f7501a0
#
_entry.id   75e533ef91feac0939af7b8b4f7501a0
#
_cell.length_a   1.000
_cell.length_b   1.000
_cell.length_c   1.000
_cell.angle_alpha   90.00
_cell.angle_beta   90.00
_cell.angle_gamma   90.00
#
_symmetry.space_group_name_H-M   'P 1'
#
loop_
_entity.id
_entity.type
_entity.pdbx_description
1 polymer ?
#
loop_
_entity_poly.entity_id
_entity_poly.type
_entity_poly.pdbx_seq_one_letter_code
_entity_poly.pdbx_strand_id
1 'polypeptide(L)'
;MSSFSRLVIPETLAAGPGPGNTDSRVLAAFADAGVADHMQADVLRGMKEIKFMLRALFGTMNVHTFAVPGTGFDGLDCMLNAIQPGDRVVAFNNGTFSGIDCQTIRMKASTPEVLHANPVQPEPENVTVINVPHGTSVTGEDVDKALGEHKPMWAFMAHWETGSGRINDLQGFNDACEKHGVIGLVDAVSSLGVADFDIDDYPAIAGWASCPQKGVLGLPLTYAPVSFSDTYIDIVAKRGCSSYVNHPILSARHWGVVDGEDVDSPVYHQTHSCYAVASFHEALRISLEHGRAQKAADYAFHESVLREAVSAMGCEVTSNMTSLVVLNLPDALAGREKELVQGCREKGFAIWPTLSEPTQIRIGILNQLSKAAIGEIVSRFADAMVEMGAEGMDKPKTLNQVAARFAATENPDADQPERRRVAS
;
A
#
# COMPACT_ATOMS: atom_id res chain seq x y z
N MET A 1 27.63 -29.64 -20.94
CA MET A 1 26.41 -28.96 -20.41
C MET A 1 26.78 -28.39 -19.07
N SER A 2 26.68 -27.08 -18.87
CA SER A 2 26.89 -26.47 -17.56
C SER A 2 25.78 -26.96 -16.61
N SER A 3 26.14 -27.58 -15.48
CA SER A 3 25.18 -27.95 -14.45
C SER A 3 24.73 -26.67 -13.73
N PHE A 4 23.44 -26.36 -13.74
CA PHE A 4 22.89 -25.26 -12.92
C PHE A 4 22.88 -25.69 -11.46
N SER A 5 23.45 -24.85 -10.59
CA SER A 5 23.36 -25.04 -9.13
C SER A 5 22.00 -24.48 -8.63
N ARG A 6 21.57 -24.96 -7.45
CA ARG A 6 20.40 -24.40 -6.77
C ARG A 6 20.63 -22.92 -6.48
N LEU A 7 19.67 -22.06 -6.88
CA LEU A 7 19.70 -20.65 -6.52
C LEU A 7 19.45 -20.49 -5.00
N VAL A 8 20.34 -19.78 -4.34
CA VAL A 8 20.18 -19.37 -2.94
C VAL A 8 20.15 -17.85 -2.90
N ILE A 9 19.06 -17.30 -2.38
CA ILE A 9 18.90 -15.85 -2.18
C ILE A 9 19.19 -15.57 -0.71
N PRO A 10 20.21 -14.74 -0.38
CA PRO A 10 20.53 -14.41 1.01
C PRO A 10 19.39 -13.59 1.64
N GLU A 11 19.20 -13.78 2.94
CA GLU A 11 18.28 -12.98 3.72
C GLU A 11 18.76 -11.51 3.78
N THR A 12 17.83 -10.59 3.68
CA THR A 12 18.09 -9.14 3.71
C THR A 12 17.04 -8.47 4.61
N LEU A 13 17.49 -7.58 5.50
CA LEU A 13 16.57 -6.71 6.23
C LEU A 13 15.92 -5.73 5.25
N ALA A 14 14.67 -5.96 4.91
CA ALA A 14 13.93 -5.11 4.00
C ALA A 14 13.35 -3.92 4.77
N ALA A 15 13.99 -2.76 4.67
CA ALA A 15 13.56 -1.50 5.26
C ALA A 15 13.24 -0.46 4.16
N GLY A 16 12.63 -0.91 3.06
CA GLY A 16 12.16 -0.06 1.98
C GLY A 16 10.64 0.15 2.00
N PRO A 17 10.08 0.82 1.00
CA PRO A 17 8.65 1.12 0.90
C PRO A 17 7.77 -0.10 0.56
N GLY A 18 8.37 -1.28 0.50
CA GLY A 18 7.77 -2.57 0.15
C GLY A 18 8.55 -3.30 -0.96
N PRO A 19 8.41 -4.65 -1.04
CA PRO A 19 7.65 -5.48 -0.10
C PRO A 19 8.20 -5.39 1.33
N GLY A 20 7.30 -5.59 2.33
CA GLY A 20 7.68 -5.63 3.73
C GLY A 20 8.34 -6.97 4.11
N ASN A 21 8.85 -7.04 5.34
CA ASN A 21 9.38 -8.30 5.85
C ASN A 21 8.21 -9.26 6.15
N THR A 22 8.26 -10.44 5.58
CA THR A 22 7.21 -11.44 5.73
C THR A 22 7.35 -12.15 7.07
N ASP A 23 6.25 -12.29 7.81
CA ASP A 23 6.21 -13.08 9.05
C ASP A 23 6.54 -14.55 8.77
N SER A 24 7.33 -15.17 9.63
CA SER A 24 7.74 -16.58 9.49
C SER A 24 6.56 -17.55 9.46
N ARG A 25 5.44 -17.22 10.12
CA ARG A 25 4.20 -18.01 10.07
C ARG A 25 3.58 -17.99 8.67
N VAL A 26 3.65 -16.87 7.95
CA VAL A 26 3.17 -16.76 6.56
C VAL A 26 4.03 -17.60 5.62
N LEU A 27 5.35 -17.58 5.83
CA LEU A 27 6.28 -18.43 5.07
C LEU A 27 6.05 -19.92 5.37
N ALA A 28 5.82 -20.29 6.64
CA ALA A 28 5.49 -21.64 7.04
C ALA A 28 4.18 -22.10 6.40
N ALA A 29 3.12 -21.28 6.46
CA ALA A 29 1.84 -21.61 5.83
C ALA A 29 1.95 -21.82 4.31
N PHE A 30 2.84 -21.10 3.64
CA PHE A 30 3.14 -21.33 2.23
C PHE A 30 3.88 -22.67 2.01
N ALA A 31 4.88 -22.96 2.83
CA ALA A 31 5.73 -24.15 2.68
C ALA A 31 5.02 -25.45 3.09
N ASP A 32 4.16 -25.39 4.10
CA ASP A 32 3.45 -26.52 4.67
C ASP A 32 2.15 -26.84 3.92
N ALA A 33 1.70 -25.95 3.02
CA ALA A 33 0.53 -26.20 2.21
C ALA A 33 0.75 -27.45 1.32
N GLY A 34 -0.11 -28.44 1.47
CA GLY A 34 -0.09 -29.64 0.66
C GLY A 34 -0.42 -29.39 -0.81
N VAL A 35 -0.05 -30.31 -1.68
CA VAL A 35 -0.54 -30.33 -3.06
C VAL A 35 -2.04 -30.66 -3.02
N ALA A 36 -2.87 -29.67 -3.35
CA ALA A 36 -4.32 -29.79 -3.31
C ALA A 36 -4.95 -29.35 -4.64
N ASP A 37 -6.09 -29.92 -4.97
CA ASP A 37 -6.96 -29.39 -6.02
C ASP A 37 -7.51 -28.04 -5.55
N HIS A 38 -7.38 -27.01 -6.40
CA HIS A 38 -7.84 -25.65 -6.11
C HIS A 38 -9.36 -25.52 -5.87
N MET A 39 -10.14 -26.53 -6.27
CA MET A 39 -11.57 -26.65 -5.98
C MET A 39 -11.88 -27.59 -4.80
N GLN A 40 -10.87 -28.08 -4.10
CA GLN A 40 -11.03 -28.91 -2.90
C GLN A 40 -11.69 -28.11 -1.76
N ALA A 41 -12.52 -28.80 -0.97
CA ALA A 41 -13.33 -28.16 0.08
C ALA A 41 -12.53 -27.29 1.06
N ASP A 42 -11.32 -27.71 1.46
CA ASP A 42 -10.47 -26.93 2.37
C ASP A 42 -9.94 -25.63 1.74
N VAL A 43 -9.61 -25.64 0.43
CA VAL A 43 -9.19 -24.46 -0.31
C VAL A 43 -10.36 -23.47 -0.44
N LEU A 44 -11.54 -23.97 -0.80
CA LEU A 44 -12.75 -23.15 -0.92
C LEU A 44 -13.17 -22.56 0.43
N ARG A 45 -13.04 -23.32 1.53
CA ARG A 45 -13.23 -22.82 2.88
C ARG A 45 -12.26 -21.68 3.19
N GLY A 46 -10.97 -21.86 2.90
CA GLY A 46 -9.94 -20.83 3.10
C GLY A 46 -10.25 -19.55 2.29
N MET A 47 -10.70 -19.69 1.05
CA MET A 47 -11.14 -18.55 0.23
C MET A 47 -12.35 -17.83 0.84
N LYS A 48 -13.33 -18.58 1.36
CA LYS A 48 -14.49 -17.99 2.05
C LYS A 48 -14.07 -17.21 3.31
N GLU A 49 -13.19 -17.79 4.13
CA GLU A 49 -12.63 -17.14 5.31
C GLU A 49 -11.83 -15.88 4.95
N ILE A 50 -11.02 -15.91 3.88
CA ILE A 50 -10.31 -14.76 3.34
C ILE A 50 -11.28 -13.61 3.00
N LYS A 51 -12.42 -13.87 2.33
CA LYS A 51 -13.41 -12.82 2.06
C LYS A 51 -13.87 -12.11 3.34
N PHE A 52 -14.21 -12.87 4.39
CA PHE A 52 -14.65 -12.29 5.66
C PHE A 52 -13.53 -11.51 6.34
N MET A 53 -12.30 -12.01 6.31
CA MET A 53 -11.14 -11.30 6.85
C MET A 53 -10.85 -10.02 6.06
N LEU A 54 -11.02 -10.02 4.74
CA LEU A 54 -10.87 -8.81 3.91
C LEU A 54 -11.97 -7.78 4.24
N ARG A 55 -13.23 -8.19 4.41
CA ARG A 55 -14.29 -7.27 4.85
C ARG A 55 -13.94 -6.64 6.20
N ALA A 56 -13.47 -7.43 7.15
CA ALA A 56 -13.03 -6.90 8.44
C ALA A 56 -11.83 -5.93 8.29
N LEU A 57 -10.90 -6.21 7.39
CA LEU A 57 -9.73 -5.37 7.15
C LEU A 57 -10.09 -4.05 6.45
N PHE A 58 -11.02 -4.08 5.49
CA PHE A 58 -11.55 -2.89 4.82
C PHE A 58 -12.58 -2.11 5.67
N GLY A 59 -13.06 -2.70 6.78
CA GLY A 59 -14.13 -2.10 7.58
C GLY A 59 -15.45 -1.99 6.81
N THR A 60 -15.93 -3.12 6.26
CA THR A 60 -17.15 -3.14 5.43
C THR A 60 -17.90 -4.46 5.53
N MET A 61 -19.18 -4.42 5.23
CA MET A 61 -20.00 -5.61 4.98
C MET A 61 -20.25 -5.86 3.49
N ASN A 62 -19.62 -5.09 2.62
CA ASN A 62 -19.80 -5.20 1.16
C ASN A 62 -19.44 -6.61 0.67
N VAL A 63 -20.39 -7.28 0.00
CA VAL A 63 -20.23 -8.64 -0.50
C VAL A 63 -19.19 -8.73 -1.61
N HIS A 64 -19.03 -7.68 -2.41
CA HIS A 64 -18.05 -7.59 -3.50
C HIS A 64 -16.63 -7.25 -2.99
N THR A 65 -16.28 -7.74 -1.79
CA THR A 65 -14.94 -7.65 -1.19
C THR A 65 -14.26 -9.01 -1.29
N PHE A 66 -13.22 -9.09 -2.12
CA PHE A 66 -12.47 -10.32 -2.42
C PHE A 66 -11.02 -9.98 -2.82
N ALA A 67 -10.32 -10.91 -3.44
CA ALA A 67 -8.97 -10.62 -3.94
C ALA A 67 -8.75 -11.23 -5.34
N VAL A 68 -7.84 -10.63 -6.11
CA VAL A 68 -7.41 -11.14 -7.40
C VAL A 68 -5.98 -11.67 -7.32
N PRO A 69 -5.61 -12.74 -8.04
CA PRO A 69 -4.24 -13.24 -8.03
C PRO A 69 -3.28 -12.19 -8.57
N GLY A 70 -2.20 -11.92 -7.83
CA GLY A 70 -1.16 -11.02 -8.29
C GLY A 70 -0.65 -10.04 -7.24
N THR A 71 -0.19 -8.90 -7.71
CA THR A 71 0.31 -7.77 -6.94
C THR A 71 -0.73 -6.66 -6.84
N GLY A 72 -0.38 -5.52 -6.22
CA GLY A 72 -1.22 -4.33 -6.24
C GLY A 72 -1.61 -3.86 -7.65
N PHE A 73 -0.72 -4.02 -8.63
CA PHE A 73 -1.05 -3.67 -10.02
C PHE A 73 -2.16 -4.53 -10.61
N ASP A 74 -2.28 -5.81 -10.21
CA ASP A 74 -3.38 -6.67 -10.66
C ASP A 74 -4.70 -6.24 -10.02
N GLY A 75 -4.68 -5.85 -8.75
CA GLY A 75 -5.84 -5.26 -8.06
C GLY A 75 -6.30 -3.95 -8.68
N LEU A 76 -5.34 -3.05 -8.97
CA LEU A 76 -5.59 -1.78 -9.64
C LEU A 76 -6.11 -2.00 -11.06
N ASP A 77 -5.50 -2.90 -11.84
CA ASP A 77 -5.98 -3.23 -13.19
C ASP A 77 -7.41 -3.77 -13.15
N CYS A 78 -7.74 -4.65 -12.19
CA CYS A 78 -9.10 -5.14 -11.98
C CYS A 78 -10.08 -4.00 -11.73
N MET A 79 -9.75 -3.07 -10.82
CA MET A 79 -10.57 -1.91 -10.52
C MET A 79 -10.72 -0.95 -11.71
N LEU A 80 -9.63 -0.68 -12.39
CA LEU A 80 -9.62 0.26 -13.53
C LEU A 80 -10.28 -0.32 -14.80
N ASN A 81 -10.60 -1.62 -14.84
CA ASN A 81 -11.32 -2.24 -15.95
C ASN A 81 -12.79 -1.78 -16.11
N ALA A 82 -13.34 -1.02 -15.14
CA ALA A 82 -14.62 -0.34 -15.30
C ALA A 82 -14.54 0.87 -16.23
N ILE A 83 -13.34 1.47 -16.37
CA ILE A 83 -13.08 2.58 -17.27
C ILE A 83 -13.03 2.07 -18.70
N GLN A 84 -13.74 2.73 -19.62
CA GLN A 84 -13.80 2.36 -21.03
C GLN A 84 -13.29 3.49 -21.93
N PRO A 85 -12.90 3.16 -23.18
CA PRO A 85 -12.50 4.15 -24.15
C PRO A 85 -13.54 5.27 -24.31
N GLY A 86 -13.07 6.52 -24.17
CA GLY A 86 -13.90 7.71 -24.25
C GLY A 86 -14.51 8.17 -22.92
N ASP A 87 -14.36 7.43 -21.82
CA ASP A 87 -14.78 7.89 -20.50
C ASP A 87 -13.98 9.12 -20.06
N ARG A 88 -14.66 10.12 -19.53
CA ARG A 88 -14.01 11.27 -18.91
C ARG A 88 -13.52 10.90 -17.53
N VAL A 89 -12.23 11.04 -17.30
CA VAL A 89 -11.56 10.71 -16.04
C VAL A 89 -10.72 11.88 -15.56
N VAL A 90 -10.79 12.17 -14.26
CA VAL A 90 -9.82 13.01 -13.56
C VAL A 90 -8.99 12.13 -12.65
N ALA A 91 -7.67 12.21 -12.75
CA ALA A 91 -6.73 11.44 -11.92
C ALA A 91 -5.69 12.37 -11.30
N PHE A 92 -5.38 12.14 -10.02
CA PHE A 92 -4.44 12.97 -9.25
C PHE A 92 -3.07 12.29 -9.19
N ASN A 93 -2.03 13.04 -9.57
CA ASN A 93 -0.64 12.58 -9.57
C ASN A 93 0.20 13.45 -8.61
N ASN A 94 0.68 12.87 -7.53
CA ASN A 94 1.61 13.51 -6.60
C ASN A 94 2.86 12.66 -6.30
N GLY A 95 3.14 11.66 -7.16
CA GLY A 95 4.34 10.84 -7.01
C GLY A 95 4.49 9.77 -8.08
N THR A 96 5.38 8.82 -7.82
CA THR A 96 5.75 7.78 -8.79
C THR A 96 4.61 6.82 -9.06
N PHE A 97 3.94 6.32 -8.00
CA PHE A 97 2.93 5.27 -8.15
C PHE A 97 1.62 5.83 -8.68
N SER A 98 1.17 6.96 -8.17
CA SER A 98 0.03 7.68 -8.74
C SER A 98 0.27 8.07 -10.22
N GLY A 99 1.51 8.34 -10.60
CA GLY A 99 1.89 8.56 -12.02
C GLY A 99 1.73 7.31 -12.88
N ILE A 100 2.09 6.13 -12.37
CA ILE A 100 1.88 4.84 -13.06
C ILE A 100 0.38 4.53 -13.18
N ASP A 101 -0.39 4.81 -12.14
CA ASP A 101 -1.85 4.63 -12.15
C ASP A 101 -2.51 5.56 -13.18
N CYS A 102 -2.10 6.82 -13.22
CA CYS A 102 -2.55 7.76 -14.26
C CYS A 102 -2.22 7.25 -15.68
N GLN A 103 -1.06 6.65 -15.87
CA GLN A 103 -0.68 6.02 -17.13
C GLN A 103 -1.60 4.84 -17.47
N THR A 104 -1.90 3.98 -16.50
CA THR A 104 -2.84 2.87 -16.67
C THR A 104 -4.24 3.36 -17.04
N ILE A 105 -4.73 4.41 -16.36
CA ILE A 105 -6.02 5.05 -16.66
C ILE A 105 -6.04 5.58 -18.09
N ARG A 106 -4.96 6.26 -18.54
CA ARG A 106 -4.86 6.73 -19.92
C ARG A 106 -4.96 5.58 -20.92
N MET A 107 -4.32 4.43 -20.64
CA MET A 107 -4.43 3.24 -21.48
C MET A 107 -5.87 2.72 -21.56
N LYS A 108 -6.57 2.62 -20.42
CA LYS A 108 -7.96 2.12 -20.37
C LYS A 108 -8.96 3.05 -21.05
N ALA A 109 -8.81 4.35 -20.88
CA ALA A 109 -9.71 5.35 -21.42
C ALA A 109 -9.43 5.74 -22.89
N SER A 110 -8.30 5.26 -23.46
CA SER A 110 -7.90 5.54 -24.84
C SER A 110 -8.73 4.77 -25.86
N THR A 111 -9.08 5.44 -26.96
CA THR A 111 -9.63 4.75 -28.14
C THR A 111 -8.54 3.95 -28.86
N PRO A 112 -8.91 2.98 -29.73
CA PRO A 112 -7.95 2.23 -30.53
C PRO A 112 -6.99 3.12 -31.35
N GLU A 113 -7.48 4.24 -31.86
CA GLU A 113 -6.68 5.18 -32.67
C GLU A 113 -5.59 5.85 -31.82
N VAL A 114 -5.91 6.27 -30.59
CA VAL A 114 -4.94 6.87 -29.65
C VAL A 114 -3.90 5.84 -29.24
N LEU A 115 -4.30 4.61 -28.94
CA LEU A 115 -3.38 3.50 -28.62
C LEU A 115 -2.50 3.14 -29.80
N HIS A 116 -3.03 3.18 -31.03
CA HIS A 116 -2.23 2.88 -32.23
C HIS A 116 -1.16 3.95 -32.46
N ALA A 117 -1.48 5.23 -32.18
CA ALA A 117 -0.53 6.33 -32.34
C ALA A 117 0.60 6.29 -31.27
N ASN A 118 0.28 5.94 -30.03
CA ASN A 118 1.25 5.79 -28.94
C ASN A 118 0.82 4.67 -27.98
N PRO A 119 1.28 3.42 -28.20
CA PRO A 119 0.81 2.28 -27.40
C PRO A 119 1.37 2.22 -25.98
N VAL A 120 2.45 2.96 -25.69
CA VAL A 120 3.12 2.92 -24.39
C VAL A 120 2.69 4.08 -23.52
N GLN A 121 2.56 5.27 -24.07
CA GLN A 121 2.19 6.50 -23.35
C GLN A 121 1.09 7.26 -24.10
N PRO A 122 -0.13 6.71 -24.17
CA PRO A 122 -1.24 7.38 -24.83
C PRO A 122 -1.63 8.66 -24.07
N GLU A 123 -2.06 9.67 -24.79
CA GLU A 123 -2.53 10.94 -24.24
C GLU A 123 -3.95 11.24 -24.76
N PRO A 124 -4.97 10.54 -24.26
CA PRO A 124 -6.35 10.75 -24.65
C PRO A 124 -6.88 12.06 -24.06
N GLU A 125 -7.62 12.85 -24.86
CA GLU A 125 -8.19 14.14 -24.45
C GLU A 125 -9.23 14.03 -23.32
N ASN A 126 -9.82 12.85 -23.14
CA ASN A 126 -10.83 12.56 -22.14
C ASN A 126 -10.25 12.24 -20.75
N VAL A 127 -8.93 12.18 -20.59
CA VAL A 127 -8.27 11.98 -19.30
C VAL A 127 -7.51 13.24 -18.89
N THR A 128 -7.93 13.84 -17.79
CA THR A 128 -7.23 14.96 -17.16
C THR A 128 -6.40 14.47 -15.99
N VAL A 129 -5.09 14.64 -16.06
CA VAL A 129 -4.18 14.37 -14.94
C VAL A 129 -3.84 15.67 -14.24
N ILE A 130 -4.21 15.77 -12.96
CA ILE A 130 -3.88 16.90 -12.09
C ILE A 130 -2.54 16.58 -11.42
N ASN A 131 -1.49 17.24 -11.88
CA ASN A 131 -0.17 17.11 -11.27
C ASN A 131 -0.07 18.05 -10.06
N VAL A 132 0.04 17.46 -8.88
CA VAL A 132 0.27 18.17 -7.63
C VAL A 132 1.78 18.29 -7.41
N PRO A 133 2.30 19.41 -6.87
CA PRO A 133 3.74 19.58 -6.68
C PRO A 133 4.38 18.45 -5.88
N HIS A 134 5.57 18.02 -6.28
CA HIS A 134 6.31 16.94 -5.60
C HIS A 134 6.43 17.22 -4.10
N GLY A 135 6.20 16.18 -3.28
CA GLY A 135 6.29 16.31 -1.83
C GLY A 135 5.11 17.03 -1.18
N THR A 136 4.00 17.26 -1.90
CA THR A 136 2.74 17.76 -1.34
C THR A 136 1.62 16.72 -1.45
N SER A 137 0.62 16.85 -0.58
CA SER A 137 -0.58 16.00 -0.61
C SER A 137 -1.64 16.58 -1.55
N VAL A 138 -2.44 15.72 -2.14
CA VAL A 138 -3.70 16.12 -2.80
C VAL A 138 -4.68 16.53 -1.72
N THR A 139 -5.25 17.73 -1.83
CA THR A 139 -6.22 18.29 -0.89
C THR A 139 -7.66 18.18 -1.42
N GLY A 140 -8.65 18.21 -0.51
CA GLY A 140 -10.06 18.25 -0.91
C GLY A 140 -10.40 19.47 -1.80
N GLU A 141 -9.69 20.61 -1.62
CA GLU A 141 -9.84 21.79 -2.48
C GLU A 141 -9.35 21.54 -3.92
N ASP A 142 -8.19 20.85 -4.06
CA ASP A 142 -7.69 20.45 -5.38
C ASP A 142 -8.70 19.55 -6.10
N VAL A 143 -9.29 18.61 -5.36
CA VAL A 143 -10.28 17.67 -5.89
C VAL A 143 -11.55 18.40 -6.28
N ASP A 144 -12.14 19.18 -5.38
CA ASP A 144 -13.38 19.92 -5.61
C ASP A 144 -13.28 20.82 -6.85
N LYS A 145 -12.18 21.57 -6.97
CA LYS A 145 -11.88 22.41 -8.12
C LYS A 145 -11.82 21.60 -9.42
N ALA A 146 -11.03 20.52 -9.43
CA ALA A 146 -10.83 19.74 -10.63
C ALA A 146 -12.13 19.05 -11.10
N LEU A 147 -12.90 18.48 -10.17
CA LEU A 147 -14.18 17.82 -10.52
C LEU A 147 -15.23 18.83 -11.01
N GLY A 148 -15.30 20.01 -10.42
CA GLY A 148 -16.20 21.09 -10.86
C GLY A 148 -15.86 21.60 -12.24
N GLU A 149 -14.57 21.73 -12.59
CA GLU A 149 -14.10 22.22 -13.88
C GLU A 149 -14.28 21.17 -14.99
N HIS A 150 -13.84 19.92 -14.76
CA HIS A 150 -13.76 18.89 -15.81
C HIS A 150 -14.99 18.01 -15.91
N LYS A 151 -15.84 17.93 -14.87
CA LYS A 151 -17.08 17.13 -14.79
C LYS A 151 -16.87 15.70 -15.33
N PRO A 152 -15.96 14.91 -14.76
CA PRO A 152 -15.68 13.57 -15.21
C PRO A 152 -16.76 12.59 -14.79
N MET A 153 -16.77 11.37 -15.37
CA MET A 153 -17.52 10.23 -14.85
C MET A 153 -16.77 9.60 -13.68
N TRP A 154 -15.45 9.49 -13.80
CA TRP A 154 -14.58 8.83 -12.82
C TRP A 154 -13.55 9.80 -12.26
N ALA A 155 -13.31 9.68 -10.97
CA ALA A 155 -12.15 10.30 -10.32
C ALA A 155 -11.25 9.22 -9.70
N PHE A 156 -9.94 9.40 -9.75
CA PHE A 156 -8.97 8.46 -9.18
C PHE A 156 -7.95 9.19 -8.32
N MET A 157 -7.65 8.61 -7.15
CA MET A 157 -6.61 9.10 -6.24
C MET A 157 -5.94 7.94 -5.51
N ALA A 158 -4.60 7.98 -5.39
CA ALA A 158 -3.91 7.15 -4.40
C ALA A 158 -4.17 7.72 -2.99
N HIS A 159 -4.64 6.89 -2.05
CA HIS A 159 -4.80 7.33 -0.66
C HIS A 159 -3.44 7.69 -0.05
N TRP A 160 -2.44 6.81 -0.20
CA TRP A 160 -1.07 7.06 0.24
C TRP A 160 -0.09 6.85 -0.91
N GLU A 161 0.70 7.88 -1.23
CA GLU A 161 1.72 7.84 -2.28
C GLU A 161 3.10 7.55 -1.68
N THR A 162 3.58 6.32 -1.83
CA THR A 162 4.89 5.90 -1.27
C THR A 162 6.08 6.46 -2.04
N GLY A 163 5.90 6.95 -3.25
CA GLY A 163 6.96 7.60 -4.03
C GLY A 163 7.45 8.88 -3.38
N SER A 164 6.50 9.68 -2.87
CA SER A 164 6.75 10.96 -2.19
C SER A 164 6.55 10.91 -0.67
N GLY A 165 6.04 9.81 -0.13
CA GLY A 165 5.76 9.65 1.31
C GLY A 165 4.58 10.50 1.78
N ARG A 166 3.51 10.66 0.96
CA ARG A 166 2.39 11.54 1.25
C ARG A 166 1.08 10.80 1.49
N ILE A 167 0.34 11.29 2.47
CA ILE A 167 -1.06 10.94 2.71
C ILE A 167 -1.92 11.97 2.00
N ASN A 168 -2.82 11.55 1.14
CA ASN A 168 -3.79 12.40 0.45
C ASN A 168 -5.10 12.49 1.24
N ASP A 169 -5.85 13.56 1.03
CA ASP A 169 -7.10 13.85 1.75
C ASP A 169 -8.25 12.97 1.23
N LEU A 170 -8.41 11.81 1.87
CA LEU A 170 -9.42 10.83 1.50
C LEU A 170 -10.86 11.35 1.74
N GLN A 171 -11.08 12.06 2.86
CA GLN A 171 -12.38 12.64 3.16
C GLN A 171 -12.76 13.72 2.15
N GLY A 172 -11.84 14.64 1.87
CA GLY A 172 -12.07 15.69 0.87
C GLY A 172 -12.26 15.12 -0.54
N PHE A 173 -11.62 13.99 -0.88
CA PHE A 173 -11.87 13.27 -2.13
C PHE A 173 -13.29 12.71 -2.20
N ASN A 174 -13.74 12.02 -1.15
CA ASN A 174 -15.11 11.51 -1.05
C ASN A 174 -16.14 12.62 -1.17
N ASP A 175 -15.99 13.68 -0.38
CA ASP A 175 -16.96 14.78 -0.32
C ASP A 175 -17.09 15.52 -1.67
N ALA A 176 -15.96 15.70 -2.36
CA ALA A 176 -15.96 16.29 -3.69
C ALA A 176 -16.61 15.35 -4.73
N CYS A 177 -16.35 14.04 -4.67
CA CYS A 177 -17.02 13.06 -5.53
C CYS A 177 -18.53 13.05 -5.30
N GLU A 178 -18.99 13.08 -4.06
CA GLU A 178 -20.41 13.15 -3.72
C GLU A 178 -21.05 14.44 -4.22
N LYS A 179 -20.43 15.59 -3.93
CA LYS A 179 -20.89 16.90 -4.36
C LYS A 179 -21.10 17.03 -5.87
N HIS A 180 -20.20 16.47 -6.65
CA HIS A 180 -20.21 16.56 -8.11
C HIS A 180 -20.88 15.39 -8.82
N GLY A 181 -21.33 14.35 -8.06
CA GLY A 181 -21.91 13.13 -8.63
C GLY A 181 -20.92 12.30 -9.43
N VAL A 182 -19.65 12.31 -9.03
CA VAL A 182 -18.54 11.61 -9.68
C VAL A 182 -18.25 10.32 -8.95
N ILE A 183 -17.89 9.27 -9.67
CA ILE A 183 -17.58 7.95 -9.09
C ILE A 183 -16.10 7.91 -8.73
N GLY A 184 -15.81 7.77 -7.42
CA GLY A 184 -14.45 7.69 -6.89
C GLY A 184 -13.85 6.29 -7.02
N LEU A 185 -12.57 6.22 -7.36
CA LEU A 185 -11.72 5.02 -7.34
C LEU A 185 -10.46 5.32 -6.53
N VAL A 186 -10.08 4.42 -5.62
CA VAL A 186 -8.95 4.65 -4.72
C VAL A 186 -7.94 3.52 -4.75
N ASP A 187 -6.67 3.89 -4.95
CA ASP A 187 -5.53 3.04 -4.64
C ASP A 187 -5.25 3.07 -3.13
N ALA A 188 -5.52 1.95 -2.46
CA ALA A 188 -5.21 1.71 -1.06
C ALA A 188 -4.01 0.76 -0.85
N VAL A 189 -3.14 0.61 -1.86
CA VAL A 189 -1.98 -0.29 -1.83
C VAL A 189 -1.07 -0.02 -0.64
N SER A 190 -0.90 1.23 -0.27
CA SER A 190 0.00 1.63 0.81
C SER A 190 -0.69 1.89 2.15
N SER A 191 -2.02 2.03 2.16
CA SER A 191 -2.79 2.39 3.35
C SER A 191 -3.52 1.21 3.99
N LEU A 192 -4.06 0.25 3.20
CA LEU A 192 -4.78 -0.89 3.76
C LEU A 192 -3.89 -1.73 4.67
N GLY A 193 -4.38 -1.96 5.89
CA GLY A 193 -3.65 -2.70 6.93
C GLY A 193 -2.51 -1.91 7.60
N VAL A 194 -2.38 -0.62 7.30
CA VAL A 194 -1.50 0.35 7.99
C VAL A 194 -2.32 1.45 8.64
N ALA A 195 -3.19 2.10 7.87
CA ALA A 195 -4.16 3.07 8.37
C ALA A 195 -5.41 2.37 8.92
N ASP A 196 -6.04 3.00 9.92
CA ASP A 196 -7.34 2.56 10.44
C ASP A 196 -8.43 3.43 9.83
N PHE A 197 -9.23 2.85 8.93
CA PHE A 197 -10.37 3.49 8.27
C PHE A 197 -11.37 2.44 7.82
N ASP A 198 -12.63 2.79 7.78
CA ASP A 198 -13.71 1.97 7.24
C ASP A 198 -14.11 2.52 5.86
N ILE A 199 -14.10 1.67 4.83
CA ILE A 199 -14.47 2.14 3.48
C ILE A 199 -15.96 2.52 3.38
N ASP A 200 -16.80 2.02 4.29
CA ASP A 200 -18.21 2.37 4.36
C ASP A 200 -18.45 3.85 4.76
N ASP A 201 -17.44 4.52 5.33
CA ASP A 201 -17.48 5.96 5.63
C ASP A 201 -17.31 6.84 4.37
N TYR A 202 -16.97 6.23 3.21
CA TYR A 202 -16.68 6.93 1.95
C TYR A 202 -17.58 6.47 0.81
N PRO A 203 -18.89 6.74 0.86
CA PRO A 203 -19.89 6.15 -0.05
C PRO A 203 -19.78 6.59 -1.52
N ALA A 204 -19.11 7.70 -1.82
CA ALA A 204 -18.86 8.13 -3.19
C ALA A 204 -17.69 7.39 -3.85
N ILE A 205 -16.92 6.61 -3.08
CA ILE A 205 -15.82 5.81 -3.59
C ILE A 205 -16.32 4.40 -3.90
N ALA A 206 -16.47 4.11 -5.17
CA ALA A 206 -17.09 2.87 -5.64
C ALA A 206 -16.10 1.71 -5.84
N GLY A 207 -14.80 1.98 -5.90
CA GLY A 207 -13.78 0.96 -6.09
C GLY A 207 -12.53 1.21 -5.27
N TRP A 208 -12.04 0.14 -4.63
CA TRP A 208 -10.85 0.11 -3.81
C TRP A 208 -9.95 -1.05 -4.24
N ALA A 209 -8.66 -0.78 -4.39
CA ALA A 209 -7.67 -1.82 -4.66
C ALA A 209 -6.45 -1.69 -3.73
N SER A 210 -5.87 -2.82 -3.36
CA SER A 210 -4.69 -2.88 -2.50
C SER A 210 -3.74 -3.99 -2.94
N CYS A 211 -2.78 -4.36 -2.10
CA CYS A 211 -1.78 -5.37 -2.41
C CYS A 211 -1.54 -6.32 -1.22
N PRO A 212 -1.01 -7.52 -1.46
CA PRO A 212 -0.68 -8.45 -0.36
C PRO A 212 0.56 -8.01 0.44
N GLN A 213 1.57 -7.44 -0.21
CA GLN A 213 2.95 -7.37 0.28
C GLN A 213 3.31 -6.10 1.06
N LYS A 214 2.34 -5.26 1.43
CA LYS A 214 2.55 -4.09 2.30
C LYS A 214 1.84 -4.28 3.63
N GLY A 215 0.90 -3.44 4.00
CA GLY A 215 0.21 -3.49 5.29
C GLY A 215 -0.59 -4.77 5.54
N VAL A 216 -0.98 -5.51 4.51
CA VAL A 216 -1.67 -6.81 4.63
C VAL A 216 -0.74 -7.94 5.09
N LEU A 217 0.59 -7.74 5.01
CA LEU A 217 1.64 -8.67 5.47
C LEU A 217 1.76 -9.98 4.69
N GLY A 218 1.12 -10.08 3.52
CA GLY A 218 1.19 -11.25 2.65
C GLY A 218 2.46 -11.28 1.78
N LEU A 219 2.67 -12.43 1.15
CA LEU A 219 3.73 -12.61 0.16
C LEU A 219 3.40 -11.85 -1.13
N PRO A 220 4.41 -11.28 -1.83
CA PRO A 220 4.23 -10.75 -3.18
C PRO A 220 3.65 -11.83 -4.12
N LEU A 221 2.89 -11.41 -5.13
CA LEU A 221 2.29 -12.29 -6.14
C LEU A 221 1.34 -13.37 -5.56
N THR A 222 0.70 -13.08 -4.42
CA THR A 222 -0.38 -13.93 -3.91
C THR A 222 -1.74 -13.38 -4.34
N TYR A 223 -2.34 -12.52 -3.54
CA TYR A 223 -3.69 -12.00 -3.80
C TYR A 223 -3.78 -10.51 -3.48
N ALA A 224 -4.16 -9.72 -4.48
CA ALA A 224 -4.45 -8.28 -4.34
C ALA A 224 -5.89 -8.07 -3.84
N PRO A 225 -6.09 -7.50 -2.64
CA PRO A 225 -7.42 -7.18 -2.12
C PRO A 225 -8.13 -6.13 -2.98
N VAL A 226 -9.43 -6.34 -3.22
CA VAL A 226 -10.30 -5.36 -3.88
C VAL A 226 -11.66 -5.32 -3.18
N SER A 227 -12.32 -4.15 -3.24
CA SER A 227 -13.71 -3.99 -2.81
C SER A 227 -14.44 -3.06 -3.77
N PHE A 228 -15.63 -3.48 -4.21
CA PHE A 228 -16.43 -2.75 -5.20
C PHE A 228 -17.85 -2.54 -4.69
N SER A 229 -18.37 -1.32 -4.81
CA SER A 229 -19.78 -1.04 -4.50
C SER A 229 -20.72 -1.67 -5.55
N ASP A 230 -21.99 -1.80 -5.20
CA ASP A 230 -23.02 -2.27 -6.14
C ASP A 230 -23.09 -1.37 -7.39
N THR A 231 -22.93 -0.06 -7.22
CA THR A 231 -22.87 0.90 -8.33
C THR A 231 -21.75 0.56 -9.31
N TYR A 232 -20.55 0.23 -8.81
CA TYR A 232 -19.42 -0.19 -9.65
C TYR A 232 -19.74 -1.48 -10.40
N ILE A 233 -20.25 -2.48 -9.70
CA ILE A 233 -20.62 -3.80 -10.30
C ILE A 233 -21.71 -3.64 -11.37
N ASP A 234 -22.71 -2.82 -11.10
CA ASP A 234 -23.78 -2.50 -12.04
C ASP A 234 -23.25 -1.85 -13.34
N ILE A 235 -22.28 -0.95 -13.21
CA ILE A 235 -21.63 -0.32 -14.38
C ILE A 235 -20.88 -1.37 -15.19
N VAL A 236 -20.08 -2.21 -14.55
CA VAL A 236 -19.34 -3.29 -15.24
C VAL A 236 -20.30 -4.29 -15.88
N ALA A 237 -21.39 -4.66 -15.22
CA ALA A 237 -22.40 -5.56 -15.76
C ALA A 237 -23.10 -5.01 -17.01
N LYS A 238 -23.39 -3.70 -17.02
CA LYS A 238 -24.08 -3.04 -18.14
C LYS A 238 -23.16 -2.73 -19.33
N ARG A 239 -21.90 -2.39 -19.05
CA ARG A 239 -20.95 -1.91 -20.07
C ARG A 239 -19.97 -2.95 -20.55
N GLY A 240 -19.79 -4.03 -19.77
CA GLY A 240 -18.80 -5.08 -20.01
C GLY A 240 -17.40 -4.70 -19.53
N CYS A 241 -16.48 -5.64 -19.70
CA CYS A 241 -15.07 -5.52 -19.36
C CYS A 241 -14.26 -6.29 -20.41
N SER A 242 -13.17 -5.71 -20.89
CA SER A 242 -12.32 -6.32 -21.92
C SER A 242 -11.31 -7.34 -21.37
N SER A 243 -11.09 -7.40 -20.07
CA SER A 243 -10.20 -8.37 -19.43
C SER A 243 -10.98 -9.62 -19.01
N TYR A 244 -10.50 -10.81 -19.39
CA TYR A 244 -10.99 -12.04 -18.80
C TYR A 244 -10.38 -12.29 -17.42
N VAL A 245 -9.05 -12.17 -17.29
CA VAL A 245 -8.32 -12.54 -16.06
C VAL A 245 -8.65 -11.61 -14.90
N ASN A 246 -8.59 -10.29 -15.12
CA ASN A 246 -8.90 -9.27 -14.11
C ASN A 246 -10.32 -8.73 -14.27
N HIS A 247 -11.30 -9.62 -14.56
CA HIS A 247 -12.69 -9.24 -14.70
C HIS A 247 -13.38 -9.17 -13.33
N PRO A 248 -13.87 -8.01 -12.87
CA PRO A 248 -14.39 -7.86 -11.51
C PRO A 248 -15.51 -8.87 -11.17
N ILE A 249 -16.49 -9.04 -12.06
CA ILE A 249 -17.64 -9.94 -11.82
C ILE A 249 -17.22 -11.41 -11.90
N LEU A 250 -16.39 -11.82 -12.86
CA LEU A 250 -15.94 -13.20 -12.94
C LEU A 250 -15.09 -13.60 -11.74
N SER A 251 -14.23 -12.69 -11.27
CA SER A 251 -13.46 -12.87 -10.05
C SER A 251 -14.37 -12.96 -8.83
N ALA A 252 -15.34 -12.06 -8.66
CA ALA A 252 -16.32 -12.11 -7.59
C ALA A 252 -17.05 -13.47 -7.55
N ARG A 253 -17.54 -13.96 -8.70
CA ARG A 253 -18.21 -15.27 -8.81
C ARG A 253 -17.29 -16.44 -8.41
N HIS A 254 -16.02 -16.37 -8.74
CA HIS A 254 -15.04 -17.38 -8.30
C HIS A 254 -14.81 -17.35 -6.79
N TRP A 255 -14.89 -16.19 -6.16
CA TRP A 255 -14.86 -16.05 -4.71
C TRP A 255 -16.21 -16.34 -4.03
N GLY A 256 -17.19 -16.86 -4.76
CA GLY A 256 -18.51 -17.20 -4.26
C GLY A 256 -19.36 -15.96 -3.96
N VAL A 257 -19.31 -14.95 -4.83
CA VAL A 257 -20.25 -13.83 -4.84
C VAL A 257 -21.01 -13.88 -6.17
N VAL A 258 -22.28 -14.23 -6.11
CA VAL A 258 -23.16 -14.38 -7.29
C VAL A 258 -24.40 -13.53 -7.10
N ASP A 259 -24.69 -12.66 -8.07
CA ASP A 259 -25.87 -11.78 -8.08
C ASP A 259 -26.03 -10.95 -6.78
N GLY A 260 -24.87 -10.50 -6.20
CA GLY A 260 -24.86 -9.70 -4.99
C GLY A 260 -24.98 -10.47 -3.68
N GLU A 261 -24.90 -11.80 -3.71
CA GLU A 261 -25.01 -12.66 -2.53
C GLU A 261 -23.81 -13.59 -2.37
N ASP A 262 -23.45 -13.90 -1.12
CA ASP A 262 -22.48 -14.95 -0.80
C ASP A 262 -23.08 -16.33 -1.03
N VAL A 263 -22.41 -17.15 -1.85
CA VAL A 263 -22.82 -18.53 -2.13
C VAL A 263 -21.71 -19.52 -1.74
N ASP A 264 -22.10 -20.76 -1.42
CA ASP A 264 -21.15 -21.82 -1.06
C ASP A 264 -20.54 -22.51 -2.29
N SER A 265 -21.13 -22.33 -3.47
CA SER A 265 -20.67 -22.94 -4.72
C SER A 265 -20.06 -21.88 -5.65
N PRO A 266 -18.74 -21.63 -5.58
CA PRO A 266 -18.09 -20.69 -6.48
C PRO A 266 -18.14 -21.15 -7.94
N VAL A 267 -18.16 -20.19 -8.86
CA VAL A 267 -18.10 -20.46 -10.29
C VAL A 267 -16.66 -20.38 -10.75
N TYR A 268 -16.12 -21.45 -11.31
CA TYR A 268 -14.74 -21.48 -11.80
C TYR A 268 -14.45 -20.32 -12.77
N HIS A 269 -13.35 -19.62 -12.53
CA HIS A 269 -12.85 -18.57 -13.40
C HIS A 269 -11.39 -18.82 -13.79
N GLN A 270 -10.51 -19.03 -12.82
CA GLN A 270 -9.09 -19.31 -13.03
C GLN A 270 -8.54 -20.21 -11.93
N THR A 271 -7.38 -20.85 -12.18
CA THR A 271 -6.74 -21.72 -11.20
C THR A 271 -6.05 -20.91 -10.11
N HIS A 272 -6.51 -21.04 -8.88
CA HIS A 272 -5.87 -20.45 -7.73
C HIS A 272 -4.79 -21.37 -7.13
N SER A 273 -3.70 -20.79 -6.67
CA SER A 273 -2.64 -21.52 -5.98
C SER A 273 -3.07 -21.82 -4.55
N CYS A 274 -3.15 -23.10 -4.15
CA CYS A 274 -3.44 -23.49 -2.77
C CYS A 274 -2.38 -22.96 -1.78
N TYR A 275 -1.12 -22.86 -2.20
CA TYR A 275 -0.03 -22.27 -1.41
C TYR A 275 -0.26 -20.77 -1.16
N ALA A 276 -0.70 -20.05 -2.19
CA ALA A 276 -1.04 -18.64 -2.09
C ALA A 276 -2.28 -18.43 -1.20
N VAL A 277 -3.30 -19.28 -1.30
CA VAL A 277 -4.49 -19.23 -0.42
C VAL A 277 -4.07 -19.43 1.02
N ALA A 278 -3.27 -20.47 1.34
CA ALA A 278 -2.85 -20.75 2.70
C ALA A 278 -2.02 -19.62 3.31
N SER A 279 -1.03 -19.11 2.56
CA SER A 279 -0.17 -18.04 3.07
C SER A 279 -0.90 -16.69 3.19
N PHE A 280 -1.80 -16.38 2.27
CA PHE A 280 -2.57 -15.14 2.34
C PHE A 280 -3.62 -15.17 3.46
N HIS A 281 -4.25 -16.33 3.67
CA HIS A 281 -5.13 -16.57 4.82
C HIS A 281 -4.40 -16.29 6.14
N GLU A 282 -3.19 -16.85 6.32
CA GLU A 282 -2.40 -16.65 7.53
C GLU A 282 -1.96 -15.19 7.71
N ALA A 283 -1.59 -14.50 6.62
CA ALA A 283 -1.25 -13.08 6.66
C ALA A 283 -2.42 -12.22 7.16
N LEU A 284 -3.62 -12.47 6.66
CA LEU A 284 -4.84 -11.77 7.09
C LEU A 284 -5.19 -12.10 8.54
N ARG A 285 -5.08 -13.38 8.93
CA ARG A 285 -5.32 -13.83 10.30
C ARG A 285 -4.41 -13.09 11.29
N ILE A 286 -3.11 -13.02 11.01
CA ILE A 286 -2.13 -12.29 11.84
C ILE A 286 -2.46 -10.79 11.87
N SER A 287 -2.79 -10.20 10.72
CA SER A 287 -3.12 -8.78 10.63
C SER A 287 -4.34 -8.41 11.47
N LEU A 288 -5.37 -9.27 11.48
CA LEU A 288 -6.59 -9.05 12.28
C LEU A 288 -6.40 -9.41 13.76
N GLU A 289 -5.55 -10.39 14.09
CA GLU A 289 -5.17 -10.71 15.47
C GLU A 289 -4.48 -9.53 16.16
N HIS A 290 -3.65 -8.77 15.44
CA HIS A 290 -3.04 -7.55 15.94
C HIS A 290 -4.11 -6.46 16.20
N GLY A 291 -5.17 -6.42 15.40
CA GLY A 291 -6.23 -5.41 15.44
C GLY A 291 -5.84 -4.15 14.64
N ARG A 292 -6.80 -3.64 13.83
CA ARG A 292 -6.57 -2.52 12.90
C ARG A 292 -6.11 -1.25 13.61
N ALA A 293 -6.87 -0.81 14.62
CA ALA A 293 -6.57 0.40 15.37
C ALA A 293 -5.22 0.32 16.11
N GLN A 294 -4.95 -0.83 16.79
CA GLN A 294 -3.67 -1.02 17.47
C GLN A 294 -2.52 -1.03 16.49
N LYS A 295 -2.65 -1.70 15.37
CA LYS A 295 -1.61 -1.76 14.33
C LYS A 295 -1.32 -0.38 13.73
N ALA A 296 -2.36 0.43 13.48
CA ALA A 296 -2.18 1.81 13.01
C ALA A 296 -1.46 2.68 14.04
N ALA A 297 -1.82 2.54 15.34
CA ALA A 297 -1.13 3.23 16.43
C ALA A 297 0.33 2.80 16.54
N ASP A 298 0.62 1.51 16.40
CA ASP A 298 1.99 1.00 16.43
C ASP A 298 2.82 1.52 15.25
N TYR A 299 2.25 1.58 14.04
CA TYR A 299 2.93 2.20 12.89
C TYR A 299 3.26 3.68 13.16
N ALA A 300 2.28 4.45 13.66
CA ALA A 300 2.48 5.85 13.96
C ALA A 300 3.56 6.05 15.03
N PHE A 301 3.56 5.24 16.09
CA PHE A 301 4.56 5.31 17.15
C PHE A 301 5.96 4.94 16.62
N HIS A 302 6.12 3.81 15.95
CA HIS A 302 7.42 3.34 15.48
C HIS A 302 8.01 4.26 14.39
N GLU A 303 7.16 4.82 13.51
CA GLU A 303 7.58 5.83 12.54
C GLU A 303 8.08 7.10 13.27
N SER A 304 7.38 7.56 14.30
CA SER A 304 7.81 8.75 15.05
C SER A 304 9.19 8.55 15.67
N VAL A 305 9.48 7.37 16.23
CA VAL A 305 10.78 7.02 16.78
C VAL A 305 11.87 7.00 15.70
N LEU A 306 11.58 6.40 14.54
CA LEU A 306 12.51 6.39 13.40
C LEU A 306 12.77 7.81 12.89
N ARG A 307 11.73 8.63 12.74
CA ARG A 307 11.80 10.04 12.33
C ARG A 307 12.70 10.84 13.24
N GLU A 308 12.50 10.75 14.56
CA GLU A 308 13.34 11.43 15.54
C GLU A 308 14.81 10.97 15.44
N ALA A 309 15.05 9.67 15.27
CA ALA A 309 16.39 9.11 15.15
C ALA A 309 17.12 9.62 13.91
N VAL A 310 16.51 9.58 12.73
CA VAL A 310 17.17 10.06 11.51
C VAL A 310 17.33 11.59 11.49
N SER A 311 16.40 12.32 12.10
CA SER A 311 16.54 13.78 12.28
C SER A 311 17.71 14.13 13.21
N ALA A 312 17.94 13.35 14.28
CA ALA A 312 19.11 13.50 15.14
C ALA A 312 20.43 13.20 14.42
N MET A 313 20.41 12.50 13.31
CA MET A 313 21.55 12.27 12.42
C MET A 313 21.75 13.40 11.38
N GLY A 314 20.95 14.48 11.44
CA GLY A 314 21.03 15.60 10.50
C GLY A 314 20.23 15.42 9.22
N CYS A 315 19.38 14.38 9.11
CA CYS A 315 18.51 14.21 7.95
C CYS A 315 17.26 15.09 8.10
N GLU A 316 16.77 15.63 6.98
CA GLU A 316 15.50 16.34 6.91
C GLU A 316 14.39 15.38 6.48
N VAL A 317 13.40 15.12 7.33
CA VAL A 317 12.27 14.26 7.00
C VAL A 317 11.17 15.05 6.33
N THR A 318 10.76 14.59 5.14
CA THR A 318 9.77 15.26 4.29
C THR A 318 8.41 14.55 4.22
N SER A 319 8.32 13.27 4.61
CA SER A 319 7.07 12.48 4.56
C SER A 319 6.10 12.80 5.71
N ASN A 320 4.83 12.40 5.53
CA ASN A 320 3.81 12.38 6.58
C ASN A 320 3.12 10.99 6.73
N MET A 321 3.65 9.96 6.06
CA MET A 321 3.17 8.58 6.19
C MET A 321 3.68 7.92 7.46
N THR A 322 2.87 7.00 8.02
CA THR A 322 3.21 6.29 9.27
C THR A 322 3.97 4.97 9.06
N SER A 323 4.07 4.46 7.84
CA SER A 323 4.81 3.24 7.51
C SER A 323 6.16 3.49 6.84
N LEU A 324 6.49 4.76 6.58
CA LEU A 324 7.61 5.15 5.74
C LEU A 324 8.12 6.53 6.12
N VAL A 325 9.45 6.65 6.26
CA VAL A 325 10.15 7.93 6.34
C VAL A 325 10.80 8.21 4.99
N VAL A 326 10.50 9.39 4.40
CA VAL A 326 11.22 9.95 3.24
C VAL A 326 12.05 11.11 3.73
N LEU A 327 13.33 11.11 3.39
CA LEU A 327 14.27 12.08 3.92
C LEU A 327 15.31 12.56 2.90
N ASN A 328 15.78 13.79 3.10
CA ASN A 328 16.99 14.33 2.50
C ASN A 328 18.19 13.98 3.39
N LEU A 329 19.30 13.61 2.78
CA LEU A 329 20.56 13.42 3.50
C LEU A 329 21.12 14.77 3.98
N PRO A 330 21.98 14.78 5.02
CA PRO A 330 22.73 15.97 5.41
C PRO A 330 23.54 16.53 4.22
N ASP A 331 23.79 17.85 4.22
CA ASP A 331 24.51 18.54 3.13
C ASP A 331 25.82 17.86 2.74
N ALA A 332 26.57 17.33 3.72
CA ALA A 332 27.83 16.62 3.47
C ALA A 332 27.68 15.34 2.61
N LEU A 333 26.49 14.77 2.55
CA LEU A 333 26.17 13.56 1.78
C LEU A 333 25.16 13.81 0.66
N ALA A 334 24.71 15.04 0.46
CA ALA A 334 23.74 15.39 -0.58
C ALA A 334 24.26 14.99 -1.98
N GLY A 335 23.40 14.38 -2.79
CA GLY A 335 23.72 13.86 -4.10
C GLY A 335 24.38 12.48 -4.12
N ARG A 336 24.59 11.87 -2.94
CA ARG A 336 25.19 10.53 -2.80
C ARG A 336 24.18 9.45 -2.38
N GLU A 337 22.88 9.70 -2.55
CA GLU A 337 21.79 8.83 -2.11
C GLU A 337 21.89 7.43 -2.74
N LYS A 338 22.24 7.34 -4.03
CA LYS A 338 22.41 6.07 -4.74
C LYS A 338 23.59 5.26 -4.22
N GLU A 339 24.69 5.92 -3.87
CA GLU A 339 25.86 5.30 -3.26
C GLU A 339 25.52 4.73 -1.88
N LEU A 340 24.82 5.50 -1.02
CA LEU A 340 24.36 5.05 0.28
C LEU A 340 23.47 3.80 0.16
N VAL A 341 22.49 3.83 -0.73
CA VAL A 341 21.58 2.70 -0.96
C VAL A 341 22.35 1.46 -1.41
N GLN A 342 23.32 1.60 -2.29
CA GLN A 342 24.14 0.48 -2.75
C GLN A 342 24.99 -0.11 -1.61
N GLY A 343 25.65 0.74 -0.82
CA GLY A 343 26.44 0.31 0.34
C GLY A 343 25.58 -0.40 1.41
N CYS A 344 24.36 0.07 1.64
CA CYS A 344 23.40 -0.61 2.51
C CYS A 344 23.03 -2.01 1.99
N ARG A 345 22.73 -2.15 0.70
CA ARG A 345 22.37 -3.44 0.08
C ARG A 345 23.50 -4.47 0.17
N GLU A 346 24.74 -4.07 -0.06
CA GLU A 346 25.92 -4.94 0.04
C GLU A 346 26.09 -5.52 1.46
N LYS A 347 25.53 -4.86 2.47
CA LYS A 347 25.49 -5.29 3.87
C LYS A 347 24.21 -5.99 4.30
N GLY A 348 23.37 -6.38 3.33
CA GLY A 348 22.10 -7.03 3.62
C GLY A 348 21.06 -6.13 4.28
N PHE A 349 21.12 -4.82 4.03
CA PHE A 349 20.18 -3.82 4.50
C PHE A 349 19.58 -3.07 3.31
N ALA A 350 18.32 -3.32 2.97
CA ALA A 350 17.68 -2.79 1.79
C ALA A 350 16.80 -1.58 2.10
N ILE A 351 17.35 -0.38 1.85
CA ILE A 351 16.61 0.88 1.75
C ILE A 351 16.51 1.29 0.27
N TRP A 352 15.67 2.29 -0.05
CA TRP A 352 15.41 2.67 -1.45
C TRP A 352 15.51 4.17 -1.67
N PRO A 353 16.05 4.63 -2.81
CA PRO A 353 15.91 6.01 -3.22
C PRO A 353 14.48 6.26 -3.71
N THR A 354 14.05 7.53 -3.76
CA THR A 354 12.90 7.92 -4.57
C THR A 354 13.23 7.72 -6.05
N LEU A 355 12.19 7.54 -6.86
CA LEU A 355 12.33 7.41 -8.31
C LEU A 355 12.13 8.77 -9.04
N SER A 356 11.69 9.78 -8.31
CA SER A 356 11.51 11.17 -8.76
C SER A 356 12.66 12.05 -8.26
N GLU A 357 12.89 13.17 -8.94
CA GLU A 357 13.85 14.19 -8.52
C GLU A 357 13.14 15.29 -7.68
N PRO A 358 13.77 15.83 -6.65
CA PRO A 358 15.12 15.48 -6.19
C PRO A 358 15.15 14.06 -5.58
N THR A 359 16.30 13.38 -5.72
CA THR A 359 16.46 12.03 -5.15
C THR A 359 16.51 12.12 -3.62
N GLN A 360 15.66 11.34 -2.95
CA GLN A 360 15.58 11.24 -1.49
C GLN A 360 15.73 9.78 -1.08
N ILE A 361 15.99 9.53 0.20
CA ILE A 361 16.02 8.17 0.76
C ILE A 361 14.64 7.81 1.34
N ARG A 362 14.21 6.57 1.13
CA ARG A 362 13.01 5.99 1.72
C ARG A 362 13.38 4.84 2.66
N ILE A 363 12.99 4.98 3.92
CA ILE A 363 13.15 3.95 4.95
C ILE A 363 11.77 3.54 5.44
N GLY A 364 11.38 2.30 5.14
CA GLY A 364 10.09 1.73 5.51
C GLY A 364 10.19 0.83 6.74
N ILE A 365 9.08 0.71 7.47
CA ILE A 365 8.95 -0.13 8.66
C ILE A 365 7.87 -1.19 8.52
N LEU A 366 7.55 -1.58 7.28
CA LEU A 366 6.51 -2.58 7.00
C LEU A 366 6.85 -3.91 7.67
N ASN A 367 6.00 -4.31 8.62
CA ASN A 367 6.18 -5.48 9.50
C ASN A 367 7.45 -5.44 10.38
N GLN A 368 7.94 -4.23 10.71
CA GLN A 368 9.09 -3.99 11.60
C GLN A 368 8.65 -3.22 12.86
N LEU A 369 7.57 -3.70 13.50
CA LEU A 369 6.94 -3.04 14.63
C LEU A 369 7.48 -3.60 15.96
N SER A 370 8.76 -3.39 16.22
CA SER A 370 9.39 -3.71 17.50
C SER A 370 10.58 -2.81 17.77
N LYS A 371 10.91 -2.64 19.06
CA LYS A 371 12.11 -1.91 19.53
C LYS A 371 13.38 -2.45 18.87
N ALA A 372 13.52 -3.78 18.79
CA ALA A 372 14.69 -4.42 18.20
C ALA A 372 14.80 -4.10 16.70
N ALA A 373 13.69 -4.17 15.96
CA ALA A 373 13.68 -3.89 14.53
C ALA A 373 14.01 -2.41 14.23
N ILE A 374 13.40 -1.48 14.95
CA ILE A 374 13.70 -0.04 14.78
C ILE A 374 15.15 0.27 15.17
N GLY A 375 15.63 -0.31 16.29
CA GLY A 375 17.02 -0.17 16.70
C GLY A 375 18.02 -0.69 15.65
N GLU A 376 17.72 -1.83 15.02
CA GLU A 376 18.56 -2.38 13.96
C GLU A 376 18.55 -1.52 12.69
N ILE A 377 17.39 -1.03 12.25
CA ILE A 377 17.27 -0.10 11.11
C ILE A 377 18.12 1.15 11.37
N VAL A 378 17.94 1.79 12.53
CA VAL A 378 18.67 3.00 12.94
C VAL A 378 20.18 2.74 13.01
N SER A 379 20.58 1.59 13.60
CA SER A 379 21.99 1.22 13.73
C SER A 379 22.66 1.05 12.37
N ARG A 380 22.06 0.28 11.45
CA ARG A 380 22.63 0.02 10.13
C ARG A 380 22.65 1.27 9.25
N PHE A 381 21.63 2.10 9.35
CA PHE A 381 21.59 3.38 8.62
C PHE A 381 22.71 4.33 9.11
N ALA A 382 22.90 4.45 10.44
CA ALA A 382 23.97 5.25 11.02
C ALA A 382 25.36 4.75 10.58
N ASP A 383 25.61 3.43 10.61
CA ASP A 383 26.87 2.85 10.17
C ASP A 383 27.16 3.17 8.70
N ALA A 384 26.15 3.06 7.82
CA ALA A 384 26.33 3.37 6.41
C ALA A 384 26.64 4.85 6.18
N MET A 385 25.99 5.76 6.90
CA MET A 385 26.29 7.20 6.82
C MET A 385 27.70 7.55 7.34
N VAL A 386 28.15 6.96 8.45
CA VAL A 386 29.49 7.16 9.00
C VAL A 386 30.56 6.69 8.01
N GLU A 387 30.37 5.52 7.37
CA GLU A 387 31.30 5.01 6.37
C GLU A 387 31.40 5.92 5.13
N MET A 388 30.33 6.63 4.80
CA MET A 388 30.33 7.62 3.73
C MET A 388 30.91 8.97 4.16
N GLY A 389 31.38 9.11 5.42
CA GLY A 389 32.04 10.30 5.93
C GLY A 389 31.10 11.32 6.55
N ALA A 390 29.92 10.92 7.03
CA ALA A 390 29.08 11.81 7.85
C ALA A 390 29.81 12.14 9.16
N GLU A 391 30.14 13.41 9.35
CA GLU A 391 30.81 13.91 10.57
C GLU A 391 29.79 14.31 11.64
N GLY A 392 30.21 14.19 12.91
CA GLY A 392 29.42 14.69 14.06
C GLY A 392 28.25 13.81 14.48
N MET A 393 28.07 12.63 13.87
CA MET A 393 27.02 11.69 14.22
C MET A 393 27.39 10.91 15.49
N ASP A 394 26.53 11.00 16.52
CA ASP A 394 26.66 10.25 17.77
C ASP A 394 25.67 9.05 17.75
N LYS A 395 26.10 7.95 17.11
CA LYS A 395 25.30 6.71 17.03
C LYS A 395 24.88 6.18 18.42
N PRO A 396 25.76 6.09 19.46
CA PRO A 396 25.36 5.66 20.79
C PRO A 396 24.27 6.54 21.41
N LYS A 397 24.36 7.84 21.26
CA LYS A 397 23.33 8.80 21.74
C LYS A 397 22.01 8.57 21.02
N THR A 398 22.00 8.40 19.70
CA THR A 398 20.80 8.15 18.92
C THR A 398 20.12 6.84 19.33
N LEU A 399 20.88 5.75 19.50
CA LEU A 399 20.33 4.47 19.95
C LEU A 399 19.78 4.54 21.37
N ASN A 400 20.42 5.32 22.28
CA ASN A 400 19.89 5.58 23.62
C ASN A 400 18.57 6.36 23.58
N GLN A 401 18.41 7.31 22.66
CA GLN A 401 17.13 8.01 22.44
C GLN A 401 16.04 7.05 22.00
N VAL A 402 16.33 6.17 21.02
CA VAL A 402 15.40 5.12 20.60
C VAL A 402 14.98 4.25 21.79
N ALA A 403 15.95 3.79 22.60
CA ALA A 403 15.67 2.97 23.78
C ALA A 403 14.79 3.69 24.81
N ALA A 404 15.05 4.98 25.05
CA ALA A 404 14.27 5.80 25.98
C ALA A 404 12.83 5.99 25.53
N ARG A 405 12.58 6.18 24.24
CA ARG A 405 11.22 6.31 23.67
C ARG A 405 10.38 5.05 23.90
N PHE A 406 10.97 3.86 23.72
CA PHE A 406 10.28 2.60 24.02
C PHE A 406 10.06 2.37 25.52
N ALA A 407 11.02 2.75 26.36
CA ALA A 407 10.85 2.63 27.81
C ALA A 407 9.72 3.51 28.36
N ALA A 408 9.52 4.70 27.78
CA ALA A 408 8.43 5.61 28.16
C ALA A 408 7.03 5.01 27.87
N THR A 409 6.88 4.19 26.80
CA THR A 409 5.61 3.52 26.50
C THR A 409 5.35 2.28 27.36
N GLU A 410 6.39 1.59 27.83
CA GLU A 410 6.28 0.46 28.76
C GLU A 410 5.90 0.95 30.19
N ASN A 411 6.13 2.20 30.52
CA ASN A 411 5.77 2.81 31.81
C ASN A 411 5.07 4.17 31.62
N PRO A 412 3.78 4.18 31.22
CA PRO A 412 3.04 5.40 30.90
C PRO A 412 2.88 6.38 32.07
N ASP A 413 3.14 5.94 33.32
CA ASP A 413 3.07 6.79 34.52
C ASP A 413 4.37 7.56 34.81
N ALA A 414 5.46 7.28 34.09
CA ALA A 414 6.77 7.91 34.35
C ALA A 414 6.83 9.38 33.90
N ASP A 415 5.93 9.83 33.04
CA ASP A 415 5.92 11.20 32.46
C ASP A 415 4.71 12.06 32.89
N GLN A 416 3.90 11.63 33.89
CA GLN A 416 2.90 12.50 34.47
C GLN A 416 3.55 13.40 35.50
N PRO A 417 3.57 14.75 35.31
CA PRO A 417 3.99 15.67 36.39
C PRO A 417 3.01 15.44 37.55
N GLU A 418 3.56 15.30 38.77
CA GLU A 418 2.83 15.08 39.99
C GLU A 418 1.56 15.94 40.02
N ARG A 419 0.41 15.30 39.89
CA ARG A 419 -0.87 15.93 40.25
C ARG A 419 -0.80 16.20 41.73
N ARG A 420 -0.48 17.46 42.09
CA ARG A 420 -0.62 17.96 43.45
C ARG A 420 -1.97 17.56 43.98
N ARG A 421 -1.99 16.64 44.94
CA ARG A 421 -3.18 16.38 45.77
C ARG A 421 -3.51 17.72 46.46
N VAL A 422 -4.53 18.39 45.98
CA VAL A 422 -5.18 19.44 46.76
C VAL A 422 -6.05 18.66 47.77
N ALA A 423 -5.55 18.60 48.99
CA ALA A 423 -6.32 18.20 50.14
C ALA A 423 -7.35 19.29 50.41
N SER A 424 -8.61 18.91 50.45
CA SER A 424 -9.69 19.63 51.11
C SER A 424 -10.30 18.76 52.15
#